data_661a7da391d2dd8fef059d3853f3ce7b
#
_entry.id   661a7da391d2dd8fef059d3853f3ce7b
#
_cell.length_a   1.000
_cell.length_b   1.000
_cell.length_c   1.000
_cell.angle_alpha   90.00
_cell.angle_beta   90.00
_cell.angle_gamma   90.00
#
_symmetry.space_group_name_H-M   'P 1'
#
loop_
_entity.id
_entity.type
_entity.pdbx_description
1 polymer ?
#
loop_
_entity_poly.entity_id
_entity_poly.type
_entity_poly.pdbx_seq_one_letter_code
_entity_poly.pdbx_strand_id
1 'polypeptide(L)'
;MKIIILTTSTDHHLFFVNELKKKFEEINVILEKKKNHFSFKTSHNYQKKRKKFEKYFFFKDKNIKFKDEKIFYDVNNKNCINYIKKIKPSVIISFGVGLIKSKFLNEFKKVKVVNLHGGNLNYYRGLDSHLWTIYHKDFNNLLTTLHTVKEKLDTGDIILTKRVYIHKNLPFEGIRAANTVSCVDIVAKYLKAIKKNKIIPIKKNKIFGRYYSAIPSVLID
;
A
#
# COMPACT_ATOMS: atom_id res chain seq x y z
N MET A 1 19.35 2.08 -9.21
CA MET A 1 17.99 2.63 -9.50
C MET A 1 17.40 3.10 -8.18
N LYS A 2 17.34 4.42 -7.97
CA LYS A 2 16.85 4.98 -6.71
C LYS A 2 15.34 4.86 -6.60
N ILE A 3 14.87 4.25 -5.52
CA ILE A 3 13.46 3.99 -5.24
C ILE A 3 13.06 4.76 -3.99
N ILE A 4 11.90 5.41 -4.02
CA ILE A 4 11.27 5.95 -2.82
C ILE A 4 10.01 5.16 -2.51
N ILE A 5 9.84 4.80 -1.24
CA ILE A 5 8.61 4.24 -0.69
C ILE A 5 8.01 5.27 0.26
N LEU A 6 6.80 5.73 -0.06
CA LEU A 6 5.96 6.57 0.80
C LEU A 6 5.01 5.64 1.55
N THR A 7 5.09 5.60 2.88
CA THR A 7 4.30 4.67 3.68
C THR A 7 4.03 5.19 5.10
N THR A 8 3.47 4.35 5.97
CA THR A 8 3.22 4.63 7.39
C THR A 8 3.94 3.64 8.30
N SER A 9 3.98 3.90 9.62
CA SER A 9 4.78 3.12 10.58
C SER A 9 4.03 1.94 11.19
N THR A 10 3.25 1.17 10.41
CA THR A 10 2.57 -0.04 10.90
C THR A 10 3.35 -1.32 10.58
N ASP A 11 3.07 -2.42 11.29
CA ASP A 11 3.84 -3.67 11.15
C ASP A 11 3.83 -4.24 9.74
N HIS A 12 2.70 -4.21 9.04
CA HIS A 12 2.62 -4.71 7.66
C HIS A 12 3.37 -3.82 6.67
N HIS A 13 3.43 -2.50 6.88
CA HIS A 13 4.25 -1.61 6.06
C HIS A 13 5.75 -1.81 6.34
N LEU A 14 6.12 -2.02 7.60
CA LEU A 14 7.49 -2.36 7.96
C LEU A 14 7.94 -3.67 7.29
N PHE A 15 7.11 -4.70 7.34
CA PHE A 15 7.39 -5.96 6.66
C PHE A 15 7.55 -5.75 5.15
N PHE A 16 6.62 -5.03 4.51
CA PHE A 16 6.68 -4.72 3.08
C PHE A 16 8.01 -4.04 2.70
N VAL A 17 8.41 -3.03 3.45
CA VAL A 17 9.67 -2.32 3.21
C VAL A 17 10.87 -3.24 3.39
N ASN A 18 10.91 -4.01 4.46
CA ASN A 18 12.04 -4.90 4.76
C ASN A 18 12.20 -5.98 3.69
N GLU A 19 11.10 -6.57 3.22
CA GLU A 19 11.16 -7.58 2.15
C GLU A 19 11.64 -7.00 0.81
N LEU A 20 11.32 -5.73 0.52
CA LEU A 20 11.83 -5.06 -0.67
C LEU A 20 13.30 -4.64 -0.49
N LYS A 21 13.72 -4.17 0.68
CA LYS A 21 15.14 -3.86 0.98
C LYS A 21 16.05 -5.07 0.83
N LYS A 22 15.56 -6.29 1.08
CA LYS A 22 16.32 -7.54 0.82
C LYS A 22 16.58 -7.79 -0.68
N LYS A 23 15.77 -7.20 -1.57
CA LYS A 23 15.80 -7.46 -3.03
C LYS A 23 16.36 -6.29 -3.83
N PHE A 24 16.39 -5.09 -3.25
CA PHE A 24 16.77 -3.84 -3.92
C PHE A 24 17.57 -2.96 -2.95
N GLU A 25 18.75 -2.52 -3.34
CA GLU A 25 19.72 -1.81 -2.47
C GLU A 25 19.35 -0.35 -2.21
N GLU A 26 18.90 0.39 -3.25
CA GLU A 26 18.69 1.83 -3.17
C GLU A 26 17.23 2.22 -2.84
N ILE A 27 16.71 1.73 -1.71
CA ILE A 27 15.38 2.09 -1.23
C ILE A 27 15.48 3.14 -0.14
N ASN A 28 14.89 4.31 -0.40
CA ASN A 28 14.68 5.37 0.57
C ASN A 28 13.21 5.33 1.05
N VAL A 29 13.00 5.38 2.35
CA VAL A 29 11.67 5.29 2.94
C VAL A 29 11.28 6.62 3.58
N ILE A 30 10.06 7.03 3.31
CA ILE A 30 9.45 8.22 3.91
C ILE A 30 8.19 7.78 4.64
N LEU A 31 8.11 8.10 5.93
CA LEU A 31 6.97 7.80 6.77
C LEU A 31 6.05 9.02 6.89
N GLU A 32 4.77 8.83 6.56
CA GLU A 32 3.74 9.83 6.80
C GLU A 32 3.15 9.66 8.20
N LYS A 33 3.07 10.76 8.98
CA LYS A 33 2.45 10.76 10.31
C LYS A 33 0.97 11.08 10.30
N LYS A 34 0.46 11.68 9.24
CA LYS A 34 -0.95 12.03 9.11
C LYS A 34 -1.81 10.79 9.28
N LYS A 35 -2.81 10.87 10.18
CA LYS A 35 -3.74 9.78 10.44
C LYS A 35 -5.10 10.08 9.81
N ASN A 36 -5.79 9.05 9.38
CA ASN A 36 -7.19 9.16 9.01
C ASN A 36 -8.04 9.26 10.29
N HIS A 37 -8.97 10.19 10.30
CA HIS A 37 -9.99 10.32 11.33
C HIS A 37 -11.31 9.80 10.78
N PHE A 38 -12.01 8.99 11.58
CA PHE A 38 -13.31 8.43 11.22
C PHE A 38 -14.36 8.96 12.19
N SER A 39 -15.55 9.26 11.68
CA SER A 39 -16.71 9.68 12.50
C SER A 39 -17.42 8.51 13.20
N PHE A 40 -16.94 7.30 13.00
CA PHE A 40 -17.51 6.07 13.56
C PHE A 40 -16.44 5.23 14.25
N LYS A 41 -16.88 4.30 15.09
CA LYS A 41 -15.99 3.35 15.80
C LYS A 41 -15.53 2.24 14.84
N THR A 42 -14.23 1.97 14.85
CA THR A 42 -13.63 0.78 14.22
C THR A 42 -13.41 -0.28 15.30
N SER A 43 -13.47 -1.58 14.95
CA SER A 43 -13.32 -2.65 15.93
C SER A 43 -11.95 -2.63 16.62
N HIS A 44 -11.94 -2.29 17.91
CA HIS A 44 -10.71 -2.31 18.71
C HIS A 44 -10.23 -3.75 18.94
N ASN A 45 -11.15 -4.68 19.19
CA ASN A 45 -10.82 -6.09 19.40
C ASN A 45 -10.17 -6.71 18.18
N TYR A 46 -10.79 -6.56 17.00
CA TYR A 46 -10.21 -7.02 15.75
C TYR A 46 -8.82 -6.41 15.50
N GLN A 47 -8.67 -5.09 15.69
CA GLN A 47 -7.38 -4.43 15.49
C GLN A 47 -6.29 -4.97 16.42
N LYS A 48 -6.62 -5.26 17.69
CA LYS A 48 -5.70 -5.85 18.67
C LYS A 48 -5.28 -7.26 18.26
N LYS A 49 -6.23 -8.13 17.89
CA LYS A 49 -5.96 -9.49 17.40
C LYS A 49 -5.11 -9.47 16.14
N ARG A 50 -5.48 -8.64 15.15
CA ARG A 50 -4.74 -8.46 13.91
C ARG A 50 -3.30 -8.02 14.17
N LYS A 51 -3.09 -7.01 15.02
CA LYS A 51 -1.74 -6.54 15.37
C LYS A 51 -0.90 -7.64 16.01
N LYS A 52 -1.48 -8.43 16.94
CA LYS A 52 -0.80 -9.58 17.54
C LYS A 52 -0.43 -10.61 16.48
N PHE A 53 -1.37 -10.97 15.60
CA PHE A 53 -1.12 -11.90 14.50
C PHE A 53 -0.01 -11.42 13.58
N GLU A 54 -0.06 -10.17 13.11
CA GLU A 54 0.93 -9.61 12.20
C GLU A 54 2.32 -9.56 12.81
N LYS A 55 2.44 -9.18 14.08
CA LYS A 55 3.72 -9.17 14.78
C LYS A 55 4.35 -10.55 14.84
N TYR A 56 3.56 -11.59 15.16
CA TYR A 56 4.04 -12.96 15.13
C TYR A 56 4.34 -13.43 13.70
N PHE A 57 3.42 -13.25 12.78
CA PHE A 57 3.54 -13.74 11.40
C PHE A 57 4.75 -13.16 10.68
N PHE A 58 4.94 -11.85 10.77
CA PHE A 58 6.02 -11.15 10.06
C PHE A 58 7.36 -11.23 10.78
N PHE A 59 7.37 -11.19 12.10
CA PHE A 59 8.58 -10.93 12.87
C PHE A 59 8.87 -11.95 13.96
N LYS A 60 8.05 -13.00 14.11
CA LYS A 60 8.16 -13.99 15.19
C LYS A 60 8.26 -13.31 16.57
N ASP A 61 7.38 -12.34 16.80
CA ASP A 61 7.32 -11.47 17.98
C ASP A 61 8.58 -10.63 18.28
N LYS A 62 9.57 -10.62 17.39
CA LYS A 62 10.72 -9.72 17.51
C LYS A 62 10.25 -8.25 17.43
N ASN A 63 10.85 -7.40 18.24
CA ASN A 63 10.56 -5.97 18.25
C ASN A 63 11.36 -5.24 17.16
N ILE A 64 10.97 -5.44 15.90
CA ILE A 64 11.56 -4.76 14.75
C ILE A 64 10.82 -3.45 14.53
N LYS A 65 11.57 -2.40 14.28
CA LYS A 65 11.03 -1.03 14.03
C LYS A 65 11.72 -0.43 12.81
N PHE A 66 11.11 0.59 12.24
CA PHE A 66 11.78 1.46 11.30
C PHE A 66 12.98 2.14 11.98
N LYS A 67 14.09 2.26 11.25
CA LYS A 67 15.33 2.92 11.70
C LYS A 67 15.71 3.93 10.63
N ASP A 68 16.10 5.13 11.03
CA ASP A 68 16.68 6.18 10.18
C ASP A 68 15.83 6.64 8.98
N GLU A 69 14.53 6.30 8.96
CA GLU A 69 13.62 6.77 7.93
C GLU A 69 13.23 8.23 8.15
N LYS A 70 13.11 8.99 7.05
CA LYS A 70 12.63 10.36 7.13
C LYS A 70 11.13 10.37 7.40
N ILE A 71 10.73 11.24 8.32
CA ILE A 71 9.35 11.35 8.77
C ILE A 71 8.81 12.73 8.41
N PHE A 72 7.65 12.76 7.74
CA PHE A 72 6.91 13.98 7.46
C PHE A 72 5.47 13.85 7.94
N TYR A 73 4.83 14.95 8.29
CA TYR A 73 3.42 14.94 8.68
C TYR A 73 2.52 14.56 7.49
N ASP A 74 2.79 15.15 6.33
CA ASP A 74 2.04 14.93 5.06
C ASP A 74 3.06 14.87 3.92
N VAL A 75 2.97 13.85 3.06
CA VAL A 75 3.87 13.68 1.92
C VAL A 75 3.77 14.81 0.90
N ASN A 76 2.64 15.53 0.86
CA ASN A 76 2.44 16.69 -0.01
C ASN A 76 3.11 17.97 0.50
N ASN A 77 3.73 17.94 1.68
CA ASN A 77 4.44 19.09 2.23
C ASN A 77 5.65 19.47 1.38
N LYS A 78 5.90 20.78 1.22
CA LYS A 78 7.01 21.31 0.42
C LYS A 78 8.37 20.74 0.86
N ASN A 79 8.58 20.55 2.16
CA ASN A 79 9.83 19.99 2.68
C ASN A 79 10.01 18.53 2.28
N CYS A 80 8.94 17.72 2.28
CA CYS A 80 8.96 16.35 1.81
C CYS A 80 9.27 16.30 0.30
N ILE A 81 8.59 17.10 -0.50
CA ILE A 81 8.82 17.20 -1.95
C ILE A 81 10.27 17.58 -2.24
N ASN A 82 10.81 18.60 -1.55
CA ASN A 82 12.19 19.04 -1.71
C ASN A 82 13.20 17.95 -1.31
N TYR A 83 12.90 17.18 -0.26
CA TYR A 83 13.72 16.04 0.14
C TYR A 83 13.74 14.96 -0.94
N ILE A 84 12.58 14.61 -1.50
CA ILE A 84 12.48 13.63 -2.60
C ILE A 84 13.26 14.10 -3.84
N LYS A 85 13.15 15.39 -4.20
CA LYS A 85 13.90 15.96 -5.35
C LYS A 85 15.41 15.81 -5.21
N LYS A 86 15.97 15.98 -3.99
CA LYS A 86 17.41 15.79 -3.73
C LYS A 86 17.86 14.34 -3.98
N ILE A 87 17.00 13.36 -3.73
CA ILE A 87 17.28 11.93 -3.97
C ILE A 87 17.32 11.62 -5.47
N LYS A 88 16.54 12.34 -6.28
CA LYS A 88 16.38 12.10 -7.74
C LYS A 88 15.92 10.65 -8.02
N PRO A 89 14.74 10.23 -7.54
CA PRO A 89 14.27 8.85 -7.69
C PRO A 89 13.89 8.54 -9.13
N SER A 90 14.04 7.29 -9.52
CA SER A 90 13.49 6.73 -10.78
C SER A 90 12.04 6.28 -10.61
N VAL A 91 11.66 5.88 -9.38
CA VAL A 91 10.33 5.36 -9.04
C VAL A 91 9.95 5.84 -7.64
N ILE A 92 8.71 6.26 -7.50
CA ILE A 92 8.05 6.54 -6.21
C ILE A 92 6.89 5.57 -6.05
N ILE A 93 6.89 4.81 -4.98
CA ILE A 93 5.83 3.84 -4.62
C ILE A 93 5.11 4.37 -3.40
N SER A 94 3.81 4.53 -3.51
CA SER A 94 2.92 4.89 -2.41
C SER A 94 2.21 3.65 -1.89
N PHE A 95 2.23 3.44 -0.58
CA PHE A 95 1.49 2.37 0.10
C PHE A 95 1.05 2.82 1.49
N GLY A 96 -0.26 3.07 1.65
CA GLY A 96 -0.87 3.42 2.92
C GLY A 96 -0.74 4.88 3.36
N VAL A 97 -0.22 5.78 2.52
CA VAL A 97 -0.28 7.23 2.75
C VAL A 97 -1.61 7.82 2.28
N GLY A 98 -1.88 9.06 2.67
CA GLY A 98 -3.05 9.78 2.24
C GLY A 98 -3.06 10.12 0.73
N LEU A 99 -4.02 10.95 0.32
CA LEU A 99 -4.14 11.40 -1.06
C LEU A 99 -2.88 12.14 -1.52
N ILE A 100 -2.26 11.66 -2.59
CA ILE A 100 -1.17 12.37 -3.28
C ILE A 100 -1.82 13.43 -4.18
N LYS A 101 -1.54 14.70 -3.89
CA LYS A 101 -2.17 15.84 -4.56
C LYS A 101 -1.50 16.17 -5.88
N SER A 102 -2.24 16.85 -6.77
CA SER A 102 -1.75 17.32 -8.09
C SER A 102 -0.43 18.09 -7.98
N LYS A 103 -0.26 18.92 -6.94
CA LYS A 103 1.00 19.64 -6.69
C LYS A 103 2.19 18.70 -6.57
N PHE A 104 2.05 17.58 -5.83
CA PHE A 104 3.09 16.56 -5.74
C PHE A 104 3.36 15.92 -7.10
N LEU A 105 2.31 15.49 -7.80
CA LEU A 105 2.42 14.82 -9.11
C LEU A 105 3.10 15.72 -10.15
N ASN A 106 2.80 17.01 -10.15
CA ASN A 106 3.38 18.00 -11.05
C ASN A 106 4.90 18.13 -10.89
N GLU A 107 5.41 17.99 -9.66
CA GLU A 107 6.84 18.04 -9.38
C GLU A 107 7.58 16.78 -9.84
N PHE A 108 6.87 15.67 -10.05
CA PHE A 108 7.44 14.36 -10.41
C PHE A 108 6.93 13.81 -11.74
N LYS A 109 6.54 14.68 -12.70
CA LYS A 109 6.00 14.28 -14.02
C LYS A 109 6.88 13.31 -14.80
N LYS A 110 8.21 13.40 -14.61
CA LYS A 110 9.19 12.52 -15.28
C LYS A 110 9.53 11.26 -14.47
N VAL A 111 8.96 11.11 -13.27
CA VAL A 111 9.20 9.98 -12.39
C VAL A 111 7.98 9.04 -12.42
N LYS A 112 8.21 7.74 -12.38
CA LYS A 112 7.13 6.75 -12.26
C LYS A 112 6.55 6.80 -10.84
N VAL A 113 5.39 7.46 -10.67
CA VAL A 113 4.67 7.49 -9.39
C VAL A 113 3.53 6.48 -9.45
N VAL A 114 3.59 5.48 -8.59
CA VAL A 114 2.62 4.37 -8.54
C VAL A 114 2.08 4.19 -7.13
N ASN A 115 0.83 3.73 -7.05
CA ASN A 115 0.19 3.39 -5.78
C ASN A 115 -0.09 1.89 -5.69
N LEU A 116 0.13 1.34 -4.51
CA LEU A 116 -0.19 -0.03 -4.16
C LEU A 116 -1.47 -0.04 -3.34
N HIS A 117 -2.50 -0.67 -3.88
CA HIS A 117 -3.81 -0.77 -3.26
C HIS A 117 -4.14 -2.23 -2.93
N GLY A 118 -4.63 -2.49 -1.72
CA GLY A 118 -4.97 -3.83 -1.23
C GLY A 118 -6.34 -4.33 -1.69
N GLY A 119 -6.81 -3.94 -2.86
CA GLY A 119 -8.09 -4.30 -3.43
C GLY A 119 -8.12 -4.24 -4.95
N ASN A 120 -9.26 -4.66 -5.53
CA ASN A 120 -9.56 -4.51 -6.95
C ASN A 120 -10.18 -3.11 -7.19
N LEU A 121 -9.47 -2.24 -7.91
CA LEU A 121 -9.91 -0.86 -8.20
C LEU A 121 -11.27 -0.77 -8.90
N ASN A 122 -11.63 -1.80 -9.67
CA ASN A 122 -12.88 -1.81 -10.41
C ASN A 122 -14.10 -2.03 -9.51
N TYR A 123 -13.90 -2.48 -8.25
CA TYR A 123 -14.99 -2.81 -7.32
C TYR A 123 -14.78 -2.19 -5.94
N TYR A 124 -13.55 -2.19 -5.41
CA TYR A 124 -13.23 -1.82 -4.03
C TYR A 124 -12.11 -0.80 -3.99
N ARG A 125 -12.44 0.48 -3.89
CA ARG A 125 -11.50 1.59 -3.66
C ARG A 125 -11.54 2.03 -2.20
N GLY A 126 -10.48 2.68 -1.73
CA GLY A 126 -10.43 3.24 -0.39
C GLY A 126 -9.81 2.28 0.63
N LEU A 127 -10.37 2.25 1.84
CA LEU A 127 -9.76 1.56 2.97
C LEU A 127 -10.35 0.17 3.20
N ASP A 128 -9.58 -0.69 3.88
CA ASP A 128 -10.00 -2.05 4.29
C ASP A 128 -10.61 -2.88 3.14
N SER A 129 -10.22 -2.62 1.88
CA SER A 129 -10.79 -3.25 0.69
C SER A 129 -10.82 -4.77 0.76
N HIS A 130 -9.81 -5.41 1.37
CA HIS A 130 -9.77 -6.84 1.60
C HIS A 130 -10.87 -7.31 2.58
N LEU A 131 -11.22 -6.52 3.59
CA LEU A 131 -12.30 -6.84 4.54
C LEU A 131 -13.68 -6.64 3.88
N TRP A 132 -13.85 -5.56 3.12
CA TRP A 132 -15.07 -5.31 2.37
C TRP A 132 -15.34 -6.40 1.33
N THR A 133 -14.29 -6.89 0.66
CA THR A 133 -14.40 -8.01 -0.29
C THR A 133 -14.93 -9.27 0.40
N ILE A 134 -14.46 -9.56 1.63
CA ILE A 134 -14.92 -10.70 2.42
C ILE A 134 -16.34 -10.47 2.93
N TYR A 135 -16.65 -9.29 3.45
CA TYR A 135 -17.99 -8.93 3.88
C TYR A 135 -19.04 -9.18 2.78
N HIS A 136 -18.71 -8.81 1.54
CA HIS A 136 -19.55 -9.06 0.38
C HIS A 136 -19.46 -10.49 -0.19
N LYS A 137 -18.66 -11.37 0.40
CA LYS A 137 -18.38 -12.74 -0.08
C LYS A 137 -17.85 -12.78 -1.53
N ASP A 138 -17.23 -11.70 -1.96
CA ASP A 138 -16.71 -11.51 -3.33
C ASP A 138 -15.24 -11.92 -3.43
N PHE A 139 -14.95 -13.17 -3.12
CA PHE A 139 -13.59 -13.71 -3.05
C PHE A 139 -12.84 -13.67 -4.38
N ASN A 140 -13.54 -13.57 -5.52
CA ASN A 140 -12.93 -13.42 -6.83
C ASN A 140 -12.23 -12.08 -7.00
N ASN A 141 -12.66 -11.06 -6.26
CA ASN A 141 -12.10 -9.71 -6.26
C ASN A 141 -11.14 -9.44 -5.10
N LEU A 142 -10.78 -10.46 -4.34
CA LEU A 142 -9.74 -10.35 -3.31
C LEU A 142 -8.36 -10.29 -3.97
N LEU A 143 -8.01 -9.11 -4.43
CA LEU A 143 -6.82 -8.80 -5.22
C LEU A 143 -6.00 -7.70 -4.58
N THR A 144 -4.73 -7.67 -4.91
CA THR A 144 -3.83 -6.50 -4.74
C THR A 144 -3.60 -5.87 -6.11
N THR A 145 -3.65 -4.55 -6.20
CA THR A 145 -3.46 -3.81 -7.45
C THR A 145 -2.35 -2.78 -7.33
N LEU A 146 -1.40 -2.80 -8.27
CA LEU A 146 -0.45 -1.71 -8.50
C LEU A 146 -0.96 -0.87 -9.66
N HIS A 147 -1.08 0.44 -9.45
CA HIS A 147 -1.67 1.35 -10.44
C HIS A 147 -0.95 2.71 -10.48
N THR A 148 -1.15 3.48 -11.54
CA THR A 148 -0.69 4.86 -11.64
C THR A 148 -1.44 5.74 -10.64
N VAL A 149 -0.83 6.83 -10.19
CA VAL A 149 -1.50 7.78 -9.29
C VAL A 149 -2.23 8.84 -10.11
N LYS A 150 -3.49 9.11 -9.74
CA LYS A 150 -4.33 10.21 -10.25
C LYS A 150 -4.84 11.07 -9.09
N GLU A 151 -5.46 12.19 -9.40
CA GLU A 151 -5.97 13.16 -8.40
C GLU A 151 -7.03 12.60 -7.45
N LYS A 152 -7.81 11.60 -7.90
CA LYS A 152 -8.78 10.90 -7.05
C LYS A 152 -8.17 9.60 -6.53
N LEU A 153 -8.48 9.25 -5.28
CA LEU A 153 -8.00 8.02 -4.66
C LEU A 153 -8.42 6.78 -5.46
N ASP A 154 -7.45 5.91 -5.67
CA ASP A 154 -7.60 4.59 -6.28
C ASP A 154 -8.34 4.62 -7.65
N THR A 155 -8.04 5.62 -8.48
CA THR A 155 -8.62 5.77 -9.83
C THR A 155 -7.58 5.67 -10.95
N GLY A 156 -6.34 5.32 -10.63
CA GLY A 156 -5.26 5.20 -11.61
C GLY A 156 -5.43 4.03 -12.58
N ASP A 157 -4.62 4.05 -13.63
CA ASP A 157 -4.59 2.98 -14.61
C ASP A 157 -3.82 1.77 -14.07
N ILE A 158 -4.32 0.56 -14.33
CA ILE A 158 -3.83 -0.68 -13.75
C ILE A 158 -2.53 -1.09 -14.43
N ILE A 159 -1.49 -1.30 -13.63
CA ILE A 159 -0.18 -1.78 -14.07
C ILE A 159 -0.10 -3.30 -13.88
N LEU A 160 -0.40 -3.77 -12.67
CA LEU A 160 -0.39 -5.19 -12.32
C LEU A 160 -1.49 -5.48 -11.30
N THR A 161 -2.01 -6.69 -11.34
CA THR A 161 -2.88 -7.25 -10.29
C THR A 161 -2.35 -8.59 -9.83
N LYS A 162 -2.64 -8.95 -8.58
CA LYS A 162 -2.32 -10.26 -8.02
C LYS A 162 -3.42 -10.72 -7.08
N ARG A 163 -3.89 -11.96 -7.23
CA ARG A 163 -4.78 -12.59 -6.25
C ARG A 163 -4.09 -12.72 -4.90
N VAL A 164 -4.85 -12.48 -3.84
CA VAL A 164 -4.40 -12.76 -2.48
C VAL A 164 -4.63 -14.24 -2.22
N TYR A 165 -3.56 -14.95 -1.92
CA TYR A 165 -3.66 -16.36 -1.55
C TYR A 165 -4.05 -16.47 -0.08
N ILE A 166 -5.18 -17.13 0.20
CA ILE A 166 -5.65 -17.44 1.55
C ILE A 166 -5.50 -18.94 1.79
N HIS A 167 -4.63 -19.30 2.72
CA HIS A 167 -4.53 -20.68 3.19
C HIS A 167 -5.78 -21.05 4.01
N LYS A 168 -6.26 -22.30 3.90
CA LYS A 168 -7.48 -22.79 4.57
C LYS A 168 -7.51 -22.56 6.09
N ASN A 169 -6.36 -22.55 6.72
CA ASN A 169 -6.21 -22.35 8.17
C ASN A 169 -5.83 -20.91 8.54
N LEU A 170 -5.89 -19.95 7.59
CA LEU A 170 -5.59 -18.56 7.89
C LEU A 170 -6.73 -17.96 8.71
N PRO A 171 -6.48 -17.46 9.93
CA PRO A 171 -7.52 -16.79 10.69
C PRO A 171 -7.91 -15.46 10.04
N PHE A 172 -9.09 -14.96 10.36
CA PHE A 172 -9.61 -13.70 9.81
C PHE A 172 -8.65 -12.53 10.01
N GLU A 173 -7.99 -12.47 11.16
CA GLU A 173 -6.98 -11.46 11.48
C GLU A 173 -5.74 -11.51 10.57
N GLY A 174 -5.50 -12.65 9.94
CA GLY A 174 -4.35 -12.88 9.05
C GLY A 174 -4.53 -12.37 7.62
N ILE A 175 -5.74 -11.98 7.22
CA ILE A 175 -6.06 -11.65 5.83
C ILE A 175 -5.24 -10.46 5.33
N ARG A 176 -5.06 -9.41 6.15
CA ARG A 176 -4.20 -8.29 5.77
C ARG A 176 -2.73 -8.71 5.64
N ALA A 177 -2.27 -9.65 6.45
CA ALA A 177 -0.92 -10.19 6.33
C ALA A 177 -0.74 -10.92 4.99
N ALA A 178 -1.69 -11.77 4.59
CA ALA A 178 -1.67 -12.45 3.29
C ALA A 178 -1.71 -11.46 2.12
N ASN A 179 -2.54 -10.41 2.23
CA ASN A 179 -2.58 -9.32 1.26
C ASN A 179 -1.21 -8.63 1.17
N THR A 180 -0.56 -8.35 2.29
CA THR A 180 0.75 -7.69 2.32
C THR A 180 1.85 -8.52 1.64
N VAL A 181 1.82 -9.84 1.79
CA VAL A 181 2.73 -10.73 1.03
C VAL A 181 2.51 -10.56 -0.48
N SER A 182 1.26 -10.52 -0.93
CA SER A 182 0.93 -10.26 -2.34
C SER A 182 1.39 -8.86 -2.79
N CYS A 183 1.35 -7.86 -1.89
CA CYS A 183 1.87 -6.52 -2.12
C CYS A 183 3.38 -6.51 -2.38
N VAL A 184 4.15 -7.25 -1.59
CA VAL A 184 5.61 -7.41 -1.79
C VAL A 184 5.90 -8.02 -3.15
N ASP A 185 5.21 -9.10 -3.50
CA ASP A 185 5.46 -9.83 -4.74
C ASP A 185 5.17 -8.98 -5.99
N ILE A 186 4.02 -8.28 -6.01
CA ILE A 186 3.63 -7.48 -7.17
C ILE A 186 4.59 -6.30 -7.38
N VAL A 187 5.03 -5.64 -6.31
CA VAL A 187 5.99 -4.54 -6.38
C VAL A 187 7.38 -5.05 -6.76
N ALA A 188 7.82 -6.17 -6.20
CA ALA A 188 9.09 -6.77 -6.59
C ALA A 188 9.12 -7.15 -8.07
N LYS A 189 8.01 -7.71 -8.62
CA LYS A 189 7.85 -8.00 -10.05
C LYS A 189 7.95 -6.72 -10.89
N TYR A 190 7.27 -5.65 -10.48
CA TYR A 190 7.29 -4.35 -11.15
C TYR A 190 8.69 -3.74 -11.18
N LEU A 191 9.37 -3.69 -10.04
CA LEU A 191 10.71 -3.12 -9.93
C LEU A 191 11.76 -3.91 -10.71
N LYS A 192 11.67 -5.26 -10.71
CA LYS A 192 12.53 -6.12 -11.55
C LYS A 192 12.34 -5.85 -13.04
N ALA A 193 11.10 -5.63 -13.48
CA ALA A 193 10.81 -5.32 -14.87
C ALA A 193 11.41 -3.95 -15.27
N ILE A 194 11.25 -2.92 -14.44
CA ILE A 194 11.86 -1.60 -14.68
C ILE A 194 13.39 -1.69 -14.72
N LYS A 195 14.01 -2.41 -13.77
CA LYS A 195 15.47 -2.59 -13.74
C LYS A 195 16.00 -3.24 -15.02
N LYS A 196 15.18 -4.08 -15.67
CA LYS A 196 15.51 -4.75 -16.94
C LYS A 196 15.01 -3.98 -18.17
N ASN A 197 14.57 -2.73 -18.03
CA ASN A 197 13.96 -1.91 -19.09
C ASN A 197 12.80 -2.61 -19.84
N LYS A 198 12.09 -3.54 -19.16
CA LYS A 198 10.92 -4.19 -19.73
C LYS A 198 9.71 -3.27 -19.65
N ILE A 199 8.99 -3.16 -20.78
CA ILE A 199 7.72 -2.45 -20.84
C ILE A 199 6.65 -3.31 -20.15
N ILE A 200 5.94 -2.73 -19.18
CA ILE A 200 4.77 -3.34 -18.59
C ILE A 200 3.55 -2.62 -19.17
N PRO A 201 2.66 -3.34 -19.86
CA PRO A 201 1.44 -2.74 -20.40
C PRO A 201 0.59 -2.13 -19.29
N ILE A 202 0.15 -0.90 -19.47
CA ILE A 202 -0.75 -0.22 -18.55
C ILE A 202 -2.17 -0.35 -19.10
N LYS A 203 -3.04 -1.01 -18.34
CA LYS A 203 -4.46 -1.15 -18.70
C LYS A 203 -5.22 0.08 -18.22
N LYS A 204 -5.79 0.83 -19.17
CA LYS A 204 -6.64 1.99 -18.83
C LYS A 204 -7.81 1.55 -17.95
N ASN A 205 -7.93 2.18 -16.79
CA ASN A 205 -9.03 1.92 -15.89
C ASN A 205 -10.28 2.70 -16.36
N LYS A 206 -11.28 1.99 -16.85
CA LYS A 206 -12.55 2.54 -17.34
C LYS A 206 -13.69 2.41 -16.32
N ILE A 207 -13.54 1.52 -15.35
CA ILE A 207 -14.55 1.21 -14.34
C ILE A 207 -14.01 1.64 -12.99
N PHE A 208 -14.74 2.49 -12.30
CA PHE A 208 -14.38 2.95 -10.97
C PHE A 208 -15.30 2.30 -9.95
N GLY A 209 -14.75 1.39 -9.17
CA GLY A 209 -15.44 0.73 -8.08
C GLY A 209 -15.95 1.71 -7.02
N ARG A 210 -16.83 1.20 -6.15
CA ARG A 210 -17.31 1.96 -5.00
C ARG A 210 -16.14 2.33 -4.08
N TYR A 211 -16.18 3.56 -3.55
CA TYR A 211 -15.24 3.98 -2.52
C TYR A 211 -15.75 3.53 -1.14
N TYR A 212 -14.90 2.84 -0.40
CA TYR A 212 -15.16 2.34 0.95
C TYR A 212 -14.29 3.06 1.97
N SER A 213 -14.88 3.42 3.10
CA SER A 213 -14.15 3.85 4.30
C SER A 213 -13.53 2.64 5.03
N ALA A 214 -12.87 2.88 6.16
CA ALA A 214 -12.56 1.78 7.08
C ALA A 214 -13.85 1.05 7.47
N ILE A 215 -13.75 -0.25 7.71
CA ILE A 215 -14.92 -1.05 8.07
C ILE A 215 -15.37 -0.71 9.51
N PRO A 216 -16.66 -0.42 9.75
CA PRO A 216 -17.18 -0.16 11.08
C PRO A 216 -17.15 -1.41 11.98
N SER A 217 -17.02 -1.21 13.31
CA SER A 217 -16.99 -2.33 14.28
C SER A 217 -18.21 -3.24 14.17
N VAL A 218 -19.40 -2.66 14.01
CA VAL A 218 -20.66 -3.40 13.90
C VAL A 218 -20.71 -4.42 12.74
N LEU A 219 -19.83 -4.30 11.76
CA LEU A 219 -19.74 -5.23 10.63
C LEU A 219 -18.62 -6.27 10.78
N ILE A 220 -17.86 -6.22 11.87
CA ILE A 220 -16.68 -7.06 12.09
C ILE A 220 -16.74 -7.85 13.40
N ASP A 221 -17.34 -7.28 14.44
CA ASP A 221 -17.57 -7.90 15.75
C ASP A 221 -18.89 -8.68 15.76
#